data_6dc39f92c3ac2222332a34a544eb8b02
#
_entry.id   6dc39f92c3ac2222332a34a544eb8b02
#
_cell.length_a   1.000
_cell.length_b   1.000
_cell.length_c   1.000
_cell.angle_alpha   90.00
_cell.angle_beta   90.00
_cell.angle_gamma   90.00
#
_symmetry.space_group_name_H-M   'P 1'
#
loop_
_entity.id
_entity.type
_entity.pdbx_description
1 polymer ?
#
loop_
_entity_poly.entity_id
_entity_poly.type
_entity_poly.pdbx_seq_one_letter_code
_entity_poly.pdbx_strand_id
1 'polypeptide(L)'
;MKQTILITGASSGIGKETAKLFQSKNWNVVATMRNPEKETELNKLSNVLVTRLDVLDLDSIDNAIQQGIQKFGKIDILLNNAGYGAYDP
;
A
#
# COMPACT_ATOMS: atom_id res chain seq x y z
N MET A 1 -11.94 -3.75 -16.03
CA MET A 1 -11.39 -4.21 -14.75
C MET A 1 -10.63 -3.09 -14.07
N LYS A 2 -10.78 -3.00 -12.77
CA LYS A 2 -10.02 -2.00 -12.02
C LYS A 2 -8.54 -2.31 -12.03
N GLN A 3 -7.75 -1.27 -12.12
CA GLN A 3 -6.30 -1.38 -11.94
C GLN A 3 -5.98 -1.44 -10.45
N THR A 4 -4.87 -2.07 -10.11
CA THR A 4 -4.42 -2.20 -8.74
C THR A 4 -3.01 -1.64 -8.60
N ILE A 5 -2.82 -0.78 -7.60
CA ILE A 5 -1.51 -0.24 -7.27
C ILE A 5 -1.12 -0.66 -5.86
N LEU A 6 0.12 -1.10 -5.71
CA LEU A 6 0.70 -1.36 -4.39
C LEU A 6 1.67 -0.23 -4.08
N ILE A 7 1.50 0.39 -2.91
CA ILE A 7 2.29 1.55 -2.50
C ILE A 7 3.04 1.21 -1.22
N THR A 8 4.36 1.38 -1.22
CA THR A 8 5.13 1.23 0.00
C THR A 8 5.21 2.56 0.72
N GLY A 9 5.33 2.51 2.05
CA GLY A 9 5.44 3.74 2.85
C GLY A 9 4.19 4.60 2.81
N ALA A 10 3.01 3.97 2.92
CA ALA A 10 1.73 4.67 2.76
C ALA A 10 1.18 5.21 4.09
N SER A 11 1.93 5.13 5.18
CA SER A 11 1.41 5.55 6.48
C SER A 11 1.34 7.07 6.63
N SER A 12 2.09 7.81 5.86
CA SER A 12 2.12 9.28 5.98
C SER A 12 2.68 9.89 4.70
N GLY A 13 2.60 11.22 4.62
CA GLY A 13 3.24 12.00 3.56
C GLY A 13 2.74 11.64 2.17
N ILE A 14 3.66 11.63 1.22
CA ILE A 14 3.34 11.42 -0.19
C ILE A 14 2.70 10.06 -0.42
N GLY A 15 3.18 9.04 0.28
CA GLY A 15 2.61 7.69 0.10
C GLY A 15 1.15 7.63 0.47
N LYS A 16 0.77 8.26 1.58
CA LYS A 16 -0.62 8.27 2.02
C LYS A 16 -1.50 9.07 1.08
N GLU A 17 -1.03 10.25 0.65
CA GLU A 17 -1.79 11.08 -0.28
C GLU A 17 -1.96 10.38 -1.63
N THR A 18 -0.94 9.67 -2.09
CA THR A 18 -1.03 8.91 -3.32
C THR A 18 -2.05 7.79 -3.20
N ALA A 19 -2.06 7.10 -2.06
CA ALA A 19 -3.05 6.05 -1.83
C ALA A 19 -4.48 6.60 -1.90
N LYS A 20 -4.71 7.74 -1.26
CA LYS A 20 -6.01 8.39 -1.30
C LYS A 20 -6.40 8.84 -2.71
N LEU A 21 -5.43 9.37 -3.46
CA LEU A 21 -5.69 9.83 -4.82
C LEU A 21 -6.11 8.67 -5.71
N PHE A 22 -5.36 7.58 -5.69
CA PHE A 22 -5.70 6.44 -6.53
C PHE A 22 -7.02 5.82 -6.13
N GLN A 23 -7.30 5.75 -4.83
CA GLN A 23 -8.58 5.27 -4.35
C GLN A 23 -9.73 6.14 -4.87
N SER A 24 -9.54 7.45 -4.87
CA SER A 24 -10.58 8.37 -5.35
C SER A 24 -10.79 8.25 -6.85
N LYS A 25 -9.81 7.74 -7.59
CA LYS A 25 -9.93 7.50 -9.01
C LYS A 25 -10.38 6.06 -9.32
N ASN A 26 -10.88 5.40 -8.31
CA ASN A 26 -11.50 4.08 -8.46
C ASN A 26 -10.49 2.96 -8.74
N TRP A 27 -9.25 3.13 -8.30
CA TRP A 27 -8.27 2.07 -8.34
C TRP A 27 -8.39 1.21 -7.09
N ASN A 28 -7.98 -0.05 -7.21
CA ASN A 28 -7.70 -0.87 -6.03
C ASN A 28 -6.33 -0.46 -5.48
N VAL A 29 -6.21 -0.31 -4.17
CA VAL A 29 -4.97 0.15 -3.56
C VAL A 29 -4.54 -0.83 -2.49
N VAL A 30 -3.30 -1.33 -2.61
CA VAL A 30 -2.65 -2.07 -1.53
C VAL A 30 -1.71 -1.09 -0.84
N ALA A 31 -2.16 -0.55 0.28
CA ALA A 31 -1.41 0.44 1.04
C ALA A 31 -0.56 -0.29 2.07
N THR A 32 0.76 -0.24 1.90
CA THR A 32 1.66 -0.99 2.76
C THR A 32 2.49 -0.06 3.63
N MET A 33 2.81 -0.53 4.82
CA MET A 33 3.52 0.23 5.82
C MET A 33 4.11 -0.71 6.85
N ARG A 34 5.04 -0.22 7.67
CA ARG A 34 5.68 -1.08 8.66
C ARG A 34 4.75 -1.43 9.82
N ASN A 35 3.87 -0.51 10.21
CA ASN A 35 2.98 -0.69 11.36
C ASN A 35 1.52 -0.44 10.98
N PRO A 36 0.90 -1.38 10.24
CA PRO A 36 -0.48 -1.17 9.77
C PRO A 36 -1.49 -1.07 10.91
N GLU A 37 -1.16 -1.60 12.07
CA GLU A 37 -2.08 -1.54 13.21
C GLU A 37 -2.31 -0.11 13.70
N LYS A 38 -1.43 0.83 13.32
CA LYS A 38 -1.58 2.24 13.68
C LYS A 38 -2.39 3.04 12.67
N GLU A 39 -2.73 2.43 11.55
CA GLU A 39 -3.45 3.13 10.49
C GLU A 39 -4.94 3.22 10.86
N THR A 40 -5.51 4.43 10.73
CA THR A 40 -6.90 4.66 11.11
C THR A 40 -7.73 5.28 10.00
N GLU A 41 -7.12 5.69 8.89
CA GLU A 41 -7.84 6.35 7.80
C GLU A 41 -7.99 5.46 6.58
N LEU A 42 -6.87 4.94 6.07
CA LEU A 42 -6.87 4.20 4.81
C LEU A 42 -7.69 2.92 4.90
N ASN A 43 -7.69 2.28 6.07
CA ASN A 43 -8.42 1.03 6.25
C ASN A 43 -9.93 1.22 6.27
N LYS A 44 -10.41 2.46 6.29
CA LYS A 44 -11.84 2.75 6.21
C LYS A 44 -12.31 3.05 4.80
N LEU A 45 -11.40 3.17 3.86
CA LEU A 45 -11.75 3.49 2.49
C LEU A 45 -12.05 2.21 1.71
N SER A 46 -13.03 2.30 0.82
CA SER A 46 -13.33 1.16 -0.05
C SER A 46 -12.20 0.93 -1.03
N ASN A 47 -12.01 -0.32 -1.43
CA ASN A 47 -10.99 -0.73 -2.38
C ASN A 47 -9.57 -0.46 -1.91
N VAL A 48 -9.36 -0.40 -0.59
CA VAL A 48 -8.03 -0.26 0.00
C VAL A 48 -7.76 -1.44 0.92
N LEU A 49 -6.65 -2.11 0.70
CA LEU A 49 -6.13 -3.14 1.58
C LEU A 49 -4.92 -2.57 2.30
N VAL A 50 -4.97 -2.52 3.62
CA VAL A 50 -3.83 -2.07 4.43
C VAL A 50 -3.12 -3.31 4.95
N THR A 51 -1.82 -3.42 4.67
CA THR A 51 -1.06 -4.58 5.11
C THR A 51 0.38 -4.19 5.40
N ARG A 52 1.07 -5.07 6.12
CA ARG A 52 2.45 -4.81 6.53
C ARG A 52 3.42 -5.09 5.41
N LEU A 53 4.34 -4.15 5.20
CA LEU A 53 5.50 -4.36 4.34
C LEU A 53 6.65 -3.54 4.89
N ASP A 54 7.73 -4.23 5.26
CA ASP A 54 8.99 -3.63 5.66
C ASP A 54 10.00 -4.00 4.59
N VAL A 55 10.60 -3.00 3.95
CA VAL A 55 11.53 -3.26 2.83
C VAL A 55 12.76 -4.04 3.26
N LEU A 56 13.05 -4.10 4.56
CA LEU A 56 14.15 -4.88 5.10
C LEU A 56 13.75 -6.31 5.45
N ASP A 57 12.48 -6.65 5.29
CA ASP A 57 11.95 -7.98 5.61
C ASP A 57 11.34 -8.59 4.36
N LEU A 58 12.09 -9.49 3.72
CA LEU A 58 11.66 -10.07 2.45
C LEU A 58 10.35 -10.85 2.56
N ASP A 59 10.13 -11.51 3.70
CA ASP A 59 8.90 -12.26 3.90
C ASP A 59 7.69 -11.33 3.92
N SER A 60 7.84 -10.14 4.49
CA SER A 60 6.73 -9.20 4.53
C SER A 60 6.39 -8.66 3.15
N ILE A 61 7.41 -8.50 2.29
CA ILE A 61 7.20 -8.05 0.92
C ILE A 61 6.37 -9.10 0.16
N ASP A 62 6.81 -10.35 0.23
CA ASP A 62 6.11 -11.43 -0.44
C ASP A 62 4.68 -11.57 0.08
N ASN A 63 4.50 -11.49 1.39
CA ASN A 63 3.18 -11.61 1.98
C ASN A 63 2.25 -10.49 1.55
N ALA A 64 2.75 -9.25 1.47
CA ALA A 64 1.94 -8.12 1.03
C ALA A 64 1.47 -8.29 -0.41
N ILE A 65 2.38 -8.74 -1.27
CA ILE A 65 2.05 -9.00 -2.67
C ILE A 65 0.98 -10.10 -2.77
N GLN A 66 1.16 -11.18 -2.02
CA GLN A 66 0.20 -12.28 -2.04
C GLN A 66 -1.17 -11.84 -1.55
N GLN A 67 -1.22 -11.03 -0.50
CA GLN A 67 -2.50 -10.53 0.00
C GLN A 67 -3.18 -9.64 -1.02
N GLY A 68 -2.41 -8.79 -1.69
CA GLY A 68 -2.96 -7.91 -2.72
C GLY A 68 -3.55 -8.69 -3.89
N ILE A 69 -2.82 -9.70 -4.36
CA ILE A 69 -3.28 -10.54 -5.45
C ILE A 69 -4.52 -11.34 -5.02
N GLN A 70 -4.52 -11.85 -3.80
CA GLN A 70 -5.64 -12.62 -3.29
C GLN A 70 -6.91 -11.77 -3.21
N LYS A 71 -6.79 -10.52 -2.79
CA LYS A 71 -7.94 -9.66 -2.64
C LYS A 71 -8.42 -9.05 -3.96
N PHE A 72 -7.50 -8.61 -4.80
CA PHE A 72 -7.84 -7.85 -6.01
C PHE A 72 -7.58 -8.59 -7.31
N GLY A 73 -6.97 -9.75 -7.24
CA GLY A 73 -6.71 -10.59 -8.42
C GLY A 73 -5.42 -10.28 -9.15
N LYS A 74 -4.87 -9.08 -8.98
CA LYS A 74 -3.66 -8.67 -9.69
C LYS A 74 -3.06 -7.43 -9.03
N ILE A 75 -1.81 -7.14 -9.40
CA ILE A 75 -1.16 -5.87 -9.06
C ILE A 75 -0.57 -5.35 -10.37
N ASP A 76 -1.02 -4.18 -10.81
CA ASP A 76 -0.57 -3.60 -12.08
C ASP A 76 0.63 -2.68 -11.92
N ILE A 77 0.69 -1.95 -10.82
CA ILE A 77 1.75 -0.97 -10.58
C ILE A 77 2.25 -1.11 -9.16
N LEU A 78 3.57 -1.04 -9.02
CA LEU A 78 4.20 -1.00 -7.71
C LEU A 78 4.92 0.34 -7.57
N LEU A 79 4.48 1.13 -6.61
CA LEU A 79 5.13 2.41 -6.29
C LEU A 79 5.96 2.25 -5.04
N ASN A 80 7.27 2.25 -5.21
CA ASN A 80 8.19 2.09 -4.10
C ASN A 80 8.51 3.47 -3.52
N ASN A 81 7.70 3.91 -2.58
CA ASN A 81 7.84 5.20 -1.93
C ASN A 81 8.68 5.12 -0.65
N ALA A 82 8.72 3.96 -0.01
CA ALA A 82 9.39 3.81 1.28
C ALA A 82 10.90 4.00 1.22
N GLY A 83 11.49 3.83 0.04
CA GLY A 83 12.93 3.95 -0.11
C GLY A 83 13.42 5.35 -0.37
N TYR A 84 12.53 6.32 -0.45
CA TYR A 84 12.92 7.68 -0.78
C TYR A 84 13.20 8.48 0.47
N GLY A 85 14.36 9.11 0.51
CA GLY A 85 14.75 9.95 1.61
C GLY A 85 15.23 9.15 2.81
N ALA A 86 15.86 9.86 3.71
CA ALA A 86 16.42 9.27 4.92
C ALA A 86 15.38 9.10 6.01
N TYR A 87 14.21 9.65 5.82
CA TYR A 87 13.20 9.70 6.86
C TYR A 87 12.04 8.85 6.46
N ASP A 88 12.12 7.66 6.87
CA ASP A 88 11.06 6.75 6.61
C ASP A 88 10.05 6.85 7.74
N PRO A 89 8.85 7.20 7.44
CA PRO A 89 7.82 7.29 8.48
C PRO A 89 7.57 5.96 9.15
#